data_e22ad5c8c9d7517ba739aca8997568cc
#
_entry.id   e22ad5c8c9d7517ba739aca8997568cc
#
_cell.length_a   1.000
_cell.length_b   1.000
_cell.length_c   1.000
_cell.angle_alpha   90.00
_cell.angle_beta   90.00
_cell.angle_gamma   90.00
#
_symmetry.space_group_name_H-M   'P 1'
#
loop_
_entity.id
_entity.type
_entity.pdbx_description
1 polymer ?
#
loop_
_entity_poly.entity_id
_entity_poly.type
_entity_poly.pdbx_seq_one_letter_code
_entity_poly.pdbx_strand_id
1 'polypeptide(L)'
;MSYDPFGISSLSGYGNSFWQVNRVASGVVIILIYLAIVIIFGVIISGFISKIYRDQDNWLTPISGRIVNFFEKIIGEGSERQMKFREYFLTLLFFNAAAGVISFIFIFYQRDFPFAFANNHMTASLTFNTVSSFITNTDLQHYSNPFDLSYLSQTFVITGLMFLSAGTGFAASMAFIRGILQDKGTIGNFYHDFLVSIFYLILPLTLLVTVILIISGIPETTLSYISVQPVFSSIAYKVPLGSVATLEAIKNIGTNGGGFYGANAAFPFENPNWFTNITEFTSFLLIPLGSIIALGKVFSDRRFMVMLVSVLMVFFVFTAFLTFYGEITGIPSLSTLGVIYNGNMVGKETSIGIAGSSIFSIGATITSTGAANAMLAAYSPAGLLGNLVNLLINDPVGGIGTGVLNIFTSVIFTVFIASLMVGKLPELMSIKIGSKEIKYSTLSLITHPLLIIIPLGITLMIPSIMASFTNPKPDAITELLYEFATSASNNGSEVGGFLTNQLYFNVLDGIIMILGRYVIMGFQLKIADLFSNKKPKVEMGKSIDTGSFYFGLMLLGVMILVGLLSFFPILALGPILSWAKAFEQSIWMVIR
;
A
#
# COMPACT_ATOMS: atom_id res chain seq x y z
N MET A 1 -8.40 -42.15 -33.77
CA MET A 1 -7.68 -41.14 -34.57
C MET A 1 -8.30 -39.80 -34.21
N SER A 2 -7.66 -39.01 -33.37
CA SER A 2 -8.09 -37.67 -33.06
C SER A 2 -7.72 -36.75 -34.23
N TYR A 3 -8.73 -36.13 -34.80
CA TYR A 3 -8.58 -35.14 -35.87
C TYR A 3 -7.96 -33.89 -35.29
N ASP A 4 -6.74 -33.58 -35.67
CA ASP A 4 -6.03 -32.33 -35.30
C ASP A 4 -6.07 -31.39 -36.52
N PRO A 5 -7.05 -30.45 -36.58
CA PRO A 5 -7.23 -29.60 -37.75
C PRO A 5 -6.15 -28.52 -37.93
N PHE A 6 -5.23 -28.34 -36.97
CA PHE A 6 -4.20 -27.32 -37.01
C PHE A 6 -2.76 -27.83 -36.89
N GLY A 7 -2.54 -29.14 -36.91
CA GLY A 7 -1.18 -29.73 -36.86
C GLY A 7 -0.38 -29.40 -35.60
N ILE A 8 -1.07 -29.04 -34.48
CA ILE A 8 -0.43 -28.54 -33.26
C ILE A 8 0.19 -29.66 -32.44
N SER A 9 -0.28 -30.92 -32.63
CA SER A 9 0.22 -32.09 -31.88
C SER A 9 1.67 -32.48 -32.20
N SER A 10 2.17 -32.18 -33.40
CA SER A 10 3.56 -32.44 -33.79
C SER A 10 4.57 -31.43 -33.23
N LEU A 11 4.11 -30.29 -32.70
CA LEU A 11 4.95 -29.29 -32.06
C LEU A 11 5.14 -29.51 -30.54
N SER A 12 4.47 -30.51 -29.98
CA SER A 12 4.42 -30.71 -28.52
C SER A 12 5.73 -31.19 -27.86
N GLY A 13 6.65 -31.79 -28.62
CA GLY A 13 7.92 -32.29 -28.07
C GLY A 13 9.04 -31.24 -27.98
N TYR A 14 9.12 -30.34 -28.94
CA TYR A 14 10.14 -29.27 -28.97
C TYR A 14 9.62 -27.92 -28.48
N GLY A 15 8.30 -27.72 -28.46
CA GLY A 15 7.68 -26.48 -28.12
C GLY A 15 7.69 -26.15 -26.61
N ASN A 16 7.58 -27.15 -25.76
CA ASN A 16 7.34 -26.89 -24.32
C ASN A 16 8.55 -26.25 -23.61
N SER A 17 9.77 -26.67 -23.89
CA SER A 17 10.95 -26.07 -23.25
C SER A 17 11.27 -24.69 -23.81
N PHE A 18 11.13 -24.48 -25.13
CA PHE A 18 11.37 -23.19 -25.77
C PHE A 18 10.35 -22.12 -25.32
N TRP A 19 9.07 -22.47 -25.27
CA TRP A 19 8.03 -21.56 -24.79
C TRP A 19 8.08 -21.31 -23.28
N GLN A 20 8.47 -22.28 -22.46
CA GLN A 20 8.69 -22.09 -21.04
C GLN A 20 9.88 -21.17 -20.76
N VAL A 21 11.02 -21.39 -21.41
CA VAL A 21 12.19 -20.52 -21.28
C VAL A 21 11.87 -19.10 -21.76
N ASN A 22 11.17 -18.95 -22.89
CA ASN A 22 10.78 -17.64 -23.42
C ASN A 22 9.76 -16.94 -22.52
N ARG A 23 8.85 -17.65 -21.86
CA ARG A 23 7.88 -17.04 -20.91
C ARG A 23 8.57 -16.51 -19.67
N VAL A 24 9.52 -17.24 -19.09
CA VAL A 24 10.31 -16.75 -17.94
C VAL A 24 11.12 -15.54 -18.36
N ALA A 25 11.82 -15.61 -19.48
CA ALA A 25 12.63 -14.52 -19.98
C ALA A 25 11.78 -13.26 -20.29
N SER A 26 10.66 -13.43 -20.98
CA SER A 26 9.73 -12.32 -21.27
C SER A 26 9.11 -11.73 -20.00
N GLY A 27 8.76 -12.57 -19.03
CA GLY A 27 8.25 -12.12 -17.74
C GLY A 27 9.28 -11.30 -16.96
N VAL A 28 10.53 -11.75 -16.93
CA VAL A 28 11.62 -10.98 -16.31
C VAL A 28 11.84 -9.65 -17.03
N VAL A 29 11.80 -9.62 -18.36
CA VAL A 29 11.91 -8.36 -19.13
C VAL A 29 10.77 -7.41 -18.80
N ILE A 30 9.52 -7.89 -18.70
CA ILE A 30 8.38 -7.07 -18.29
C ILE A 30 8.61 -6.47 -16.91
N ILE A 31 9.01 -7.27 -15.91
CA ILE A 31 9.30 -6.80 -14.55
C ILE A 31 10.40 -5.72 -14.58
N LEU A 32 11.47 -5.92 -15.34
CA LEU A 32 12.54 -4.93 -15.46
C LEU A 32 12.08 -3.62 -16.11
N ILE A 33 11.17 -3.70 -17.10
CA ILE A 33 10.57 -2.50 -17.73
C ILE A 33 9.75 -1.72 -16.70
N TYR A 34 8.89 -2.38 -15.91
CA TYR A 34 8.10 -1.74 -14.86
C TYR A 34 9.01 -1.05 -13.83
N LEU A 35 10.06 -1.73 -13.35
CA LEU A 35 11.02 -1.15 -12.41
C LEU A 35 11.76 0.05 -13.01
N ALA A 36 12.21 -0.04 -14.26
CA ALA A 36 12.89 1.06 -14.92
C ALA A 36 12.00 2.30 -15.05
N ILE A 37 10.75 2.12 -15.45
CA ILE A 37 9.77 3.22 -15.57
C ILE A 37 9.59 3.91 -14.21
N VAL A 38 9.35 3.16 -13.16
CA VAL A 38 9.13 3.72 -11.81
C VAL A 38 10.36 4.46 -11.29
N ILE A 39 11.56 3.93 -11.50
CA ILE A 39 12.80 4.60 -11.09
C ILE A 39 12.97 5.93 -11.85
N ILE A 40 12.73 5.94 -13.16
CA ILE A 40 12.83 7.15 -13.99
C ILE A 40 11.86 8.22 -13.48
N PHE A 41 10.58 7.89 -13.32
CA PHE A 41 9.58 8.84 -12.84
C PHE A 41 9.81 9.25 -11.39
N GLY A 42 10.26 8.33 -10.52
CA GLY A 42 10.66 8.63 -9.15
C GLY A 42 11.81 9.65 -9.08
N VAL A 43 12.82 9.52 -9.94
CA VAL A 43 13.92 10.50 -10.03
C VAL A 43 13.42 11.86 -10.51
N ILE A 44 12.52 11.88 -11.51
CA ILE A 44 11.95 13.13 -12.04
C ILE A 44 11.18 13.86 -10.94
N ILE A 45 10.24 13.20 -10.27
CA ILE A 45 9.37 13.81 -9.26
C ILE A 45 10.14 14.20 -7.99
N SER A 46 11.26 13.51 -7.68
CA SER A 46 12.04 13.76 -6.47
C SER A 46 12.56 15.19 -6.36
N GLY A 47 12.84 15.82 -7.50
CA GLY A 47 13.25 17.24 -7.54
C GLY A 47 12.14 18.18 -7.08
N PHE A 48 10.93 17.88 -7.46
CA PHE A 48 9.75 18.65 -7.07
C PHE A 48 9.40 18.41 -5.59
N ILE A 49 9.36 17.16 -5.14
CA ILE A 49 9.11 16.80 -3.74
C ILE A 49 10.16 17.40 -2.81
N SER A 50 11.44 17.42 -3.21
CA SER A 50 12.51 18.02 -2.39
C SER A 50 12.33 19.51 -2.14
N LYS A 51 11.74 20.25 -3.10
CA LYS A 51 11.39 21.66 -2.92
C LYS A 51 10.24 21.83 -1.93
N ILE A 52 9.22 20.97 -1.99
CA ILE A 52 8.10 20.98 -1.03
C ILE A 52 8.62 20.72 0.39
N TYR A 53 9.46 19.71 0.59
CA TYR A 53 10.04 19.41 1.91
C TYR A 53 10.93 20.53 2.48
N ARG A 54 11.46 21.39 1.61
CA ARG A 54 12.30 22.53 2.00
C ARG A 54 11.54 23.85 2.06
N ASP A 55 10.22 23.84 1.87
CA ASP A 55 9.37 25.04 1.77
C ASP A 55 9.91 26.03 0.70
N GLN A 56 10.32 25.52 -0.46
CA GLN A 56 10.87 26.30 -1.57
C GLN A 56 9.89 26.46 -2.71
N ASP A 57 9.94 27.63 -3.36
CA ASP A 57 9.12 27.89 -4.53
C ASP A 57 9.38 26.91 -5.67
N ASN A 58 8.31 26.56 -6.36
CA ASN A 58 8.34 25.69 -7.53
C ASN A 58 7.43 26.26 -8.63
N TRP A 59 7.38 25.62 -9.79
CA TRP A 59 6.63 26.09 -10.95
C TRP A 59 5.10 26.14 -10.73
N LEU A 60 4.54 25.42 -9.74
CA LEU A 60 3.14 25.48 -9.34
C LEU A 60 2.84 26.60 -8.33
N THR A 61 3.84 27.18 -7.67
CA THR A 61 3.66 28.23 -6.65
C THR A 61 2.76 29.38 -7.12
N PRO A 62 2.82 29.88 -8.37
CA PRO A 62 1.93 30.96 -8.81
C PRO A 62 0.43 30.60 -8.82
N ILE A 63 0.09 29.33 -8.99
CA ILE A 63 -1.29 28.84 -9.05
C ILE A 63 -1.69 28.25 -7.68
N SER A 64 -1.00 27.20 -7.26
CA SER A 64 -1.31 26.47 -6.02
C SER A 64 -1.15 27.35 -4.78
N GLY A 65 -0.15 28.25 -4.77
CA GLY A 65 0.05 29.18 -3.65
C GLY A 65 -1.12 30.17 -3.45
N ARG A 66 -1.77 30.61 -4.54
CA ARG A 66 -2.98 31.43 -4.42
C ARG A 66 -4.13 30.67 -3.76
N ILE A 67 -4.28 29.39 -4.13
CA ILE A 67 -5.34 28.53 -3.57
C ILE A 67 -5.05 28.25 -2.09
N VAL A 68 -3.82 27.89 -1.76
CA VAL A 68 -3.39 27.66 -0.36
C VAL A 68 -3.63 28.91 0.47
N ASN A 69 -3.14 30.07 0.04
CA ASN A 69 -3.35 31.36 0.72
C ASN A 69 -4.83 31.73 0.89
N PHE A 70 -5.68 31.36 -0.06
CA PHE A 70 -7.13 31.57 0.06
C PHE A 70 -7.71 30.74 1.22
N PHE A 71 -7.38 29.44 1.31
CA PHE A 71 -7.85 28.59 2.40
C PHE A 71 -7.23 28.97 3.74
N GLU A 72 -5.96 29.38 3.78
CA GLU A 72 -5.31 29.86 5.00
C GLU A 72 -5.97 31.13 5.55
N LYS A 73 -6.42 32.04 4.70
CA LYS A 73 -7.21 33.20 5.12
C LYS A 73 -8.55 32.81 5.74
N ILE A 74 -9.18 31.72 5.26
CA ILE A 74 -10.43 31.21 5.85
C ILE A 74 -10.15 30.59 7.24
N ILE A 75 -9.04 29.85 7.39
CA ILE A 75 -8.62 29.24 8.65
C ILE A 75 -8.16 30.32 9.65
N GLY A 76 -7.60 31.43 9.15
CA GLY A 76 -7.13 32.55 9.96
C GLY A 76 -5.83 32.24 10.72
N GLU A 77 -5.68 32.81 11.91
CA GLU A 77 -4.45 32.69 12.74
C GLU A 77 -4.03 31.25 13.02
N GLY A 78 -4.94 30.28 12.90
CA GLY A 78 -4.65 28.85 13.06
C GLY A 78 -3.66 28.30 12.03
N SER A 79 -3.57 28.89 10.83
CA SER A 79 -2.69 28.46 9.74
C SER A 79 -1.27 29.02 9.85
N GLU A 80 -1.08 30.13 10.55
CA GLU A 80 0.24 30.82 10.66
C GLU A 80 1.05 30.33 11.87
N ARG A 81 0.38 29.75 12.87
CA ARG A 81 1.00 29.36 14.14
C ARG A 81 1.89 28.12 13.98
N GLN A 82 3.17 28.26 14.36
CA GLN A 82 4.08 27.12 14.45
C GLN A 82 3.71 26.21 15.62
N MET A 83 3.48 24.93 15.34
CA MET A 83 2.99 23.94 16.31
C MET A 83 4.13 23.07 16.83
N LYS A 84 4.07 22.70 18.11
CA LYS A 84 4.84 21.63 18.72
C LYS A 84 4.13 20.29 18.48
N PHE A 85 4.78 19.16 18.76
CA PHE A 85 4.23 17.82 18.58
C PHE A 85 2.78 17.68 19.06
N ARG A 86 2.47 18.07 20.32
CA ARG A 86 1.12 17.87 20.89
C ARG A 86 0.06 18.66 20.12
N GLU A 87 0.35 19.89 19.77
CA GLU A 87 -0.59 20.74 19.02
C GLU A 87 -0.80 20.20 17.62
N TYR A 88 0.28 19.90 16.89
CA TYR A 88 0.23 19.35 15.55
C TYR A 88 -0.53 18.02 15.50
N PHE A 89 -0.18 17.08 16.38
CA PHE A 89 -0.78 15.75 16.40
C PHE A 89 -2.25 15.77 16.83
N LEU A 90 -2.64 16.57 17.82
CA LEU A 90 -4.04 16.73 18.20
C LEU A 90 -4.85 17.39 17.08
N THR A 91 -4.32 18.42 16.42
CA THR A 91 -5.00 19.04 15.27
C THR A 91 -5.22 18.02 14.15
N LEU A 92 -4.20 17.22 13.81
CA LEU A 92 -4.30 16.14 12.85
C LEU A 92 -5.40 15.14 13.26
N LEU A 93 -5.41 14.67 14.51
CA LEU A 93 -6.41 13.70 15.00
C LEU A 93 -7.82 14.27 14.93
N PHE A 94 -8.03 15.50 15.43
CA PHE A 94 -9.34 16.14 15.42
C PHE A 94 -9.86 16.39 14.00
N PHE A 95 -8.99 16.81 13.09
CA PHE A 95 -9.36 17.02 11.69
C PHE A 95 -9.83 15.71 11.03
N ASN A 96 -9.06 14.64 11.19
CA ASN A 96 -9.42 13.33 10.65
C ASN A 96 -10.65 12.74 11.34
N ALA A 97 -10.78 12.87 12.67
CA ALA A 97 -11.95 12.37 13.41
C ALA A 97 -13.24 13.12 13.01
N ALA A 98 -13.18 14.44 12.82
CA ALA A 98 -14.31 15.21 12.34
C ALA A 98 -14.76 14.78 10.94
N ALA A 99 -13.82 14.60 10.02
CA ALA A 99 -14.10 14.09 8.69
C ALA A 99 -14.69 12.67 8.75
N GLY A 100 -14.15 11.81 9.63
CA GLY A 100 -14.67 10.46 9.85
C GLY A 100 -16.12 10.46 10.34
N VAL A 101 -16.45 11.28 11.34
CA VAL A 101 -17.82 11.39 11.85
C VAL A 101 -18.80 11.88 10.77
N ILE A 102 -18.42 12.90 10.01
CA ILE A 102 -19.25 13.42 8.91
C ILE A 102 -19.46 12.34 7.85
N SER A 103 -18.40 11.63 7.47
CA SER A 103 -18.47 10.55 6.48
C SER A 103 -19.30 9.37 6.97
N PHE A 104 -19.19 9.02 8.25
CA PHE A 104 -20.01 7.97 8.86
C PHE A 104 -21.50 8.32 8.76
N ILE A 105 -21.88 9.54 9.14
CA ILE A 105 -23.27 9.99 9.07
C ILE A 105 -23.76 9.95 7.61
N PHE A 106 -22.95 10.45 6.68
CA PHE A 106 -23.34 10.47 5.26
C PHE A 106 -23.53 9.06 4.68
N ILE A 107 -22.59 8.15 4.90
CA ILE A 107 -22.68 6.77 4.40
C ILE A 107 -23.82 5.99 5.07
N PHE A 108 -24.01 6.15 6.39
CA PHE A 108 -25.06 5.45 7.13
C PHE A 108 -26.46 5.83 6.65
N TYR A 109 -26.68 7.13 6.32
CA TYR A 109 -27.94 7.65 5.80
C TYR A 109 -27.96 7.82 4.27
N GLN A 110 -27.01 7.24 3.54
CA GLN A 110 -26.86 7.43 2.09
C GLN A 110 -28.11 7.08 1.28
N ARG A 111 -28.96 6.19 1.80
CA ARG A 111 -30.21 5.80 1.15
C ARG A 111 -31.21 6.95 1.01
N ASP A 112 -31.14 7.93 1.89
CA ASP A 112 -32.04 9.08 1.91
C ASP A 112 -31.58 10.20 0.97
N PHE A 113 -30.39 10.07 0.37
CA PHE A 113 -29.85 11.04 -0.57
C PHE A 113 -30.18 10.67 -2.03
N PRO A 114 -30.16 11.67 -2.96
CA PRO A 114 -30.33 11.43 -4.39
C PRO A 114 -29.32 10.41 -4.96
N PHE A 115 -29.72 9.75 -6.06
CA PHE A 115 -28.91 8.74 -6.77
C PHE A 115 -28.55 7.49 -5.97
N ALA A 116 -29.23 7.23 -4.86
CA ALA A 116 -29.14 5.97 -4.15
C ALA A 116 -30.00 4.90 -4.86
N PHE A 117 -29.49 3.66 -4.91
CA PHE A 117 -30.30 2.50 -5.26
C PHE A 117 -31.03 1.99 -3.99
N ALA A 118 -32.16 1.33 -4.19
CA ALA A 118 -32.96 0.80 -3.08
C ALA A 118 -32.18 -0.14 -2.14
N ASN A 119 -31.13 -0.78 -2.65
CA ASN A 119 -30.29 -1.73 -1.93
C ASN A 119 -29.04 -1.11 -1.30
N ASN A 120 -28.76 0.19 -1.51
CA ASN A 120 -27.60 0.84 -0.89
C ASN A 120 -27.82 1.03 0.61
N HIS A 121 -27.54 -0.01 1.37
CA HIS A 121 -27.67 -0.01 2.83
C HIS A 121 -26.46 -0.66 3.48
N MET A 122 -25.77 0.09 4.33
CA MET A 122 -24.67 -0.41 5.16
C MET A 122 -25.09 -0.49 6.62
N THR A 123 -24.75 -1.58 7.30
CA THR A 123 -24.89 -1.68 8.76
C THR A 123 -23.97 -0.69 9.45
N ALA A 124 -24.27 -0.33 10.69
CA ALA A 124 -23.41 0.59 11.45
C ALA A 124 -21.97 0.05 11.61
N SER A 125 -21.80 -1.27 11.77
CA SER A 125 -20.47 -1.88 11.87
C SER A 125 -19.70 -1.83 10.55
N LEU A 126 -20.36 -2.07 9.42
CA LEU A 126 -19.75 -1.98 8.09
C LEU A 126 -19.41 -0.52 7.76
N THR A 127 -20.30 0.43 8.07
CA THR A 127 -20.03 1.86 7.93
C THR A 127 -18.82 2.29 8.77
N PHE A 128 -18.72 1.80 10.02
CA PHE A 128 -17.56 2.06 10.88
C PHE A 128 -16.26 1.52 10.27
N ASN A 129 -16.27 0.27 9.78
CA ASN A 129 -15.12 -0.32 9.09
C ASN A 129 -14.70 0.51 7.88
N THR A 130 -15.67 0.82 6.99
CA THR A 130 -15.43 1.60 5.78
C THR A 130 -14.81 2.97 6.10
N VAL A 131 -15.39 3.72 7.03
CA VAL A 131 -14.86 5.04 7.40
C VAL A 131 -13.49 4.93 8.04
N SER A 132 -13.28 3.97 8.95
CA SER A 132 -11.98 3.72 9.58
C SER A 132 -10.93 3.39 8.53
N SER A 133 -11.28 2.56 7.56
CA SER A 133 -10.42 2.16 6.47
C SER A 133 -9.99 3.33 5.59
N PHE A 134 -10.93 4.13 5.09
CA PHE A 134 -10.62 5.24 4.20
C PHE A 134 -9.95 6.43 4.88
N ILE A 135 -10.25 6.69 6.17
CA ILE A 135 -9.59 7.77 6.91
C ILE A 135 -8.15 7.42 7.31
N THR A 136 -7.83 6.14 7.38
CA THR A 136 -6.49 5.65 7.69
C THR A 136 -5.64 5.34 6.45
N ASN A 137 -6.14 5.60 5.26
CA ASN A 137 -5.47 5.29 3.99
C ASN A 137 -5.22 3.78 3.80
N THR A 138 -6.08 2.96 4.36
CA THR A 138 -6.03 1.50 4.22
C THR A 138 -6.86 1.05 3.02
N ASP A 139 -8.08 1.57 2.94
CA ASP A 139 -9.08 1.36 1.90
C ASP A 139 -9.45 -0.13 1.68
N LEU A 140 -9.31 -0.93 2.76
CA LEU A 140 -9.83 -2.29 2.86
C LEU A 140 -11.37 -2.26 2.78
N GLN A 141 -11.97 -3.11 1.96
CA GLN A 141 -13.39 -3.08 1.63
C GLN A 141 -14.09 -4.39 2.02
N HIS A 142 -14.79 -4.41 3.16
CA HIS A 142 -15.67 -5.53 3.58
C HIS A 142 -17.03 -5.51 2.87
N TYR A 143 -17.15 -4.77 1.78
CA TYR A 143 -18.36 -4.59 0.98
C TYR A 143 -18.04 -4.70 -0.51
N SER A 144 -19.06 -4.90 -1.33
CA SER A 144 -18.90 -5.00 -2.78
C SER A 144 -19.66 -3.90 -3.50
N ASN A 145 -18.93 -2.97 -4.08
CA ASN A 145 -19.50 -1.91 -4.89
C ASN A 145 -19.89 -2.39 -6.29
N PRO A 146 -20.89 -1.72 -6.89
CA PRO A 146 -21.66 -0.53 -6.45
C PRO A 146 -22.96 -0.87 -5.70
N PHE A 147 -23.08 -2.08 -5.17
CA PHE A 147 -24.33 -2.51 -4.52
C PHE A 147 -24.52 -1.89 -3.14
N ASP A 148 -23.43 -1.72 -2.38
CA ASP A 148 -23.47 -1.27 -1.00
C ASP A 148 -23.34 0.24 -0.86
N LEU A 149 -22.59 0.92 -1.74
CA LEU A 149 -22.44 2.37 -1.73
C LEU A 149 -23.20 3.06 -2.86
N SER A 150 -23.79 4.20 -2.52
CA SER A 150 -24.45 5.06 -3.50
C SER A 150 -23.43 5.79 -4.38
N TYR A 151 -23.88 6.28 -5.54
CA TYR A 151 -23.06 7.11 -6.42
C TYR A 151 -22.45 8.31 -5.70
N LEU A 152 -23.26 9.04 -4.89
CA LEU A 152 -22.76 10.19 -4.13
C LEU A 152 -21.76 9.80 -3.05
N SER A 153 -21.99 8.68 -2.36
CA SER A 153 -21.05 8.18 -1.35
C SER A 153 -19.69 7.87 -1.97
N GLN A 154 -19.67 7.21 -3.14
CA GLN A 154 -18.41 6.88 -3.82
C GLN A 154 -17.71 8.14 -4.35
N THR A 155 -18.43 8.99 -5.07
CA THR A 155 -17.87 10.16 -5.76
C THR A 155 -17.37 11.23 -4.80
N PHE A 156 -18.10 11.50 -3.71
CA PHE A 156 -17.76 12.62 -2.81
C PHE A 156 -17.13 12.14 -1.49
N VAL A 157 -17.70 11.11 -0.85
CA VAL A 157 -17.23 10.73 0.48
C VAL A 157 -15.98 9.87 0.36
N ILE A 158 -16.03 8.78 -0.38
CA ILE A 158 -14.88 7.87 -0.54
C ILE A 158 -13.71 8.60 -1.22
N THR A 159 -13.94 9.21 -2.37
CA THR A 159 -12.91 9.99 -3.07
C THR A 159 -12.37 11.13 -2.20
N GLY A 160 -13.23 11.83 -1.45
CA GLY A 160 -12.81 12.88 -0.52
C GLY A 160 -11.94 12.37 0.63
N LEU A 161 -12.29 11.20 1.21
CA LEU A 161 -11.47 10.56 2.25
C LEU A 161 -10.12 10.08 1.72
N MET A 162 -10.04 9.59 0.47
CA MET A 162 -8.78 9.25 -0.19
C MET A 162 -7.84 10.46 -0.30
N PHE A 163 -8.34 11.61 -0.71
CA PHE A 163 -7.55 12.86 -0.72
C PHE A 163 -7.13 13.25 0.71
N LEU A 164 -8.04 13.18 1.67
CA LEU A 164 -7.79 13.58 3.05
C LEU A 164 -6.74 12.71 3.72
N SER A 165 -6.84 11.39 3.60
CA SER A 165 -5.92 10.44 4.24
C SER A 165 -4.53 10.49 3.61
N ALA A 166 -4.44 10.64 2.28
CA ALA A 166 -3.20 10.84 1.57
C ALA A 166 -2.52 12.17 1.95
N GLY A 167 -3.28 13.27 1.98
CA GLY A 167 -2.81 14.58 2.40
C GLY A 167 -2.29 14.59 3.85
N THR A 168 -3.00 13.92 4.75
CA THR A 168 -2.59 13.74 6.16
C THR A 168 -1.25 13.00 6.26
N GLY A 169 -1.06 11.92 5.47
CA GLY A 169 0.18 11.15 5.46
C GLY A 169 1.37 11.97 4.98
N PHE A 170 1.20 12.71 3.87
CA PHE A 170 2.29 13.53 3.34
C PHE A 170 2.60 14.74 4.25
N ALA A 171 1.58 15.38 4.84
CA ALA A 171 1.76 16.45 5.83
C ALA A 171 2.57 15.98 7.04
N ALA A 172 2.29 14.77 7.55
CA ALA A 172 3.08 14.17 8.63
C ALA A 172 4.56 13.97 8.23
N SER A 173 4.84 13.58 6.98
CA SER A 173 6.22 13.46 6.50
C SER A 173 6.92 14.82 6.38
N MET A 174 6.21 15.88 5.96
CA MET A 174 6.75 17.24 5.95
C MET A 174 7.14 17.69 7.36
N ALA A 175 6.27 17.48 8.35
CA ALA A 175 6.54 17.78 9.74
C ALA A 175 7.75 16.99 10.28
N PHE A 176 7.85 15.71 9.93
CA PHE A 176 8.95 14.85 10.34
C PHE A 176 10.30 15.32 9.76
N ILE A 177 10.34 15.57 8.47
CA ILE A 177 11.56 16.07 7.79
C ILE A 177 11.96 17.42 8.35
N ARG A 178 10.98 18.33 8.57
CA ARG A 178 11.23 19.65 9.17
C ARG A 178 11.80 19.54 10.57
N GLY A 179 11.31 18.58 11.39
CA GLY A 179 11.85 18.32 12.72
C GLY A 179 13.31 17.90 12.71
N ILE A 180 13.79 17.21 11.65
CA ILE A 180 15.21 16.86 11.50
C ILE A 180 16.04 18.03 10.97
N LEU A 181 15.49 18.82 10.03
CA LEU A 181 16.23 19.91 9.36
C LEU A 181 16.37 21.18 10.21
N GLN A 182 15.44 21.43 11.13
CA GLN A 182 15.36 22.71 11.85
C GLN A 182 15.46 22.51 13.36
N ASP A 183 16.28 23.33 14.00
CA ASP A 183 16.47 23.39 15.46
C ASP A 183 15.57 24.44 16.15
N LYS A 184 14.34 24.63 15.65
CA LYS A 184 13.41 25.67 16.12
C LYS A 184 12.47 25.21 17.24
N GLY A 185 12.51 23.95 17.65
CA GLY A 185 11.63 23.39 18.68
C GLY A 185 10.17 23.26 18.26
N THR A 186 9.86 23.36 16.97
CA THR A 186 8.54 23.19 16.34
C THR A 186 8.65 22.26 15.13
N ILE A 187 7.53 21.65 14.74
CA ILE A 187 7.50 20.72 13.58
C ILE A 187 6.66 21.26 12.42
N GLY A 188 6.16 22.48 12.51
CA GLY A 188 5.41 23.15 11.45
C GLY A 188 3.96 23.44 11.83
N ASN A 189 3.09 23.53 10.83
CA ASN A 189 1.65 23.74 10.99
C ASN A 189 0.88 22.69 10.18
N PHE A 190 -0.01 21.94 10.81
CA PHE A 190 -0.74 20.87 10.16
C PHE A 190 -1.64 21.36 9.01
N TYR A 191 -2.36 22.48 9.20
CA TYR A 191 -3.25 22.99 8.16
C TYR A 191 -2.48 23.42 6.91
N HIS A 192 -1.38 24.14 7.10
CA HIS A 192 -0.49 24.55 6.01
C HIS A 192 0.07 23.32 5.28
N ASP A 193 0.65 22.38 6.02
CA ASP A 193 1.27 21.18 5.45
C ASP A 193 0.24 20.32 4.70
N PHE A 194 -0.99 20.21 5.21
CA PHE A 194 -2.09 19.51 4.58
C PHE A 194 -2.52 20.19 3.26
N LEU A 195 -2.73 21.52 3.27
CA LEU A 195 -3.10 22.27 2.08
C LEU A 195 -2.01 22.20 1.00
N VAL A 196 -0.75 22.33 1.39
CA VAL A 196 0.40 22.16 0.48
C VAL A 196 0.41 20.73 -0.09
N SER A 197 0.21 19.71 0.73
CA SER A 197 0.17 18.32 0.26
C SER A 197 -0.90 18.11 -0.80
N ILE A 198 -2.10 18.66 -0.60
CA ILE A 198 -3.21 18.54 -1.55
C ILE A 198 -2.95 19.35 -2.81
N PHE A 199 -2.73 20.66 -2.70
CA PHE A 199 -2.76 21.56 -3.85
C PHE A 199 -1.45 21.63 -4.64
N TYR A 200 -0.31 21.29 -4.05
CA TYR A 200 0.96 21.27 -4.77
C TYR A 200 1.30 19.89 -5.32
N LEU A 201 0.88 18.80 -4.67
CA LEU A 201 1.33 17.46 -5.04
C LEU A 201 0.18 16.56 -5.49
N ILE A 202 -0.76 16.25 -4.59
CA ILE A 202 -1.74 15.17 -4.81
C ILE A 202 -2.72 15.56 -5.92
N LEU A 203 -3.40 16.68 -5.80
CA LEU A 203 -4.43 17.10 -6.76
C LEU A 203 -3.88 17.29 -8.19
N PRO A 204 -2.75 17.98 -8.44
CA PRO A 204 -2.21 18.12 -9.79
C PRO A 204 -1.85 16.78 -10.43
N LEU A 205 -1.25 15.86 -9.66
CA LEU A 205 -0.90 14.53 -10.16
C LEU A 205 -2.16 13.68 -10.42
N THR A 206 -3.13 13.73 -9.52
CA THR A 206 -4.42 13.03 -9.70
C THR A 206 -5.13 13.50 -10.96
N LEU A 207 -5.20 14.82 -11.18
CA LEU A 207 -5.82 15.36 -12.40
C LEU A 207 -5.11 14.89 -13.68
N LEU A 208 -3.78 14.87 -13.67
CA LEU A 208 -3.00 14.35 -14.80
C LEU A 208 -3.31 12.87 -15.06
N VAL A 209 -3.29 12.04 -14.03
CA VAL A 209 -3.58 10.61 -14.15
C VAL A 209 -5.03 10.37 -14.55
N THR A 210 -6.00 11.11 -13.98
CA THR A 210 -7.42 11.04 -14.39
C THR A 210 -7.58 11.24 -15.90
N VAL A 211 -6.95 12.26 -16.46
CA VAL A 211 -7.02 12.53 -17.92
C VAL A 211 -6.42 11.36 -18.71
N ILE A 212 -5.28 10.82 -18.28
CA ILE A 212 -4.67 9.66 -18.95
C ILE A 212 -5.61 8.45 -18.91
N LEU A 213 -6.24 8.18 -17.77
CA LEU A 213 -7.14 7.05 -17.58
C LEU A 213 -8.43 7.20 -18.41
N ILE A 214 -9.02 8.41 -18.49
CA ILE A 214 -10.18 8.69 -19.34
C ILE A 214 -9.84 8.44 -20.83
N ILE A 215 -8.71 8.94 -21.30
CA ILE A 215 -8.25 8.73 -22.69
C ILE A 215 -8.03 7.22 -22.96
N SER A 216 -7.67 6.46 -21.94
CA SER A 216 -7.44 5.01 -22.03
C SER A 216 -8.73 4.17 -21.95
N GLY A 217 -9.89 4.81 -21.77
CA GLY A 217 -11.21 4.18 -21.81
C GLY A 217 -11.86 3.89 -20.46
N ILE A 218 -11.28 4.39 -19.34
CA ILE A 218 -11.91 4.26 -18.03
C ILE A 218 -13.07 5.26 -17.93
N PRO A 219 -14.27 4.84 -17.47
CA PRO A 219 -15.44 5.70 -17.41
C PRO A 219 -15.27 6.89 -16.46
N GLU A 220 -15.72 8.06 -16.89
CA GLU A 220 -15.89 9.25 -16.05
C GLU A 220 -17.22 9.91 -16.44
N THR A 221 -18.25 9.75 -15.63
CA THR A 221 -19.59 10.22 -15.96
C THR A 221 -20.41 10.56 -14.72
N THR A 222 -21.36 11.47 -14.89
CA THR A 222 -22.36 11.80 -13.87
C THR A 222 -23.53 10.81 -13.81
N LEU A 223 -23.58 9.86 -14.76
CA LEU A 223 -24.59 8.81 -14.76
C LEU A 223 -24.22 7.72 -13.75
N SER A 224 -25.14 7.32 -12.90
CA SER A 224 -24.95 6.22 -11.94
C SER A 224 -25.02 4.84 -12.59
N TYR A 225 -25.68 4.72 -13.74
CA TYR A 225 -25.73 3.48 -14.53
C TYR A 225 -26.20 3.76 -15.98
N ILE A 226 -25.93 2.81 -16.86
CA ILE A 226 -26.56 2.69 -18.18
C ILE A 226 -27.34 1.39 -18.27
N SER A 227 -28.46 1.40 -19.00
CA SER A 227 -29.21 0.17 -19.28
C SER A 227 -28.72 -0.44 -20.59
N VAL A 228 -28.24 -1.66 -20.53
CA VAL A 228 -27.73 -2.41 -21.69
C VAL A 228 -28.63 -3.62 -21.91
N GLN A 229 -29.12 -3.78 -23.13
CA GLN A 229 -29.89 -4.96 -23.54
C GLN A 229 -28.96 -5.91 -24.31
N PRO A 230 -28.66 -7.10 -23.78
CA PRO A 230 -27.86 -8.09 -24.49
C PRO A 230 -28.57 -8.56 -25.77
N VAL A 231 -27.78 -8.90 -26.80
CA VAL A 231 -28.29 -9.33 -28.12
C VAL A 231 -29.19 -10.57 -28.01
N PHE A 232 -28.94 -11.45 -27.05
CA PHE A 232 -29.65 -12.73 -26.88
C PHE A 232 -30.58 -12.75 -25.67
N SER A 233 -30.87 -11.60 -25.04
CA SER A 233 -31.76 -11.53 -23.87
C SER A 233 -32.76 -10.40 -24.02
N SER A 234 -34.01 -10.66 -23.61
CA SER A 234 -35.06 -9.63 -23.50
C SER A 234 -34.94 -8.79 -22.22
N ILE A 235 -34.06 -9.18 -21.28
CA ILE A 235 -33.90 -8.54 -19.98
C ILE A 235 -32.77 -7.49 -20.11
N ALA A 236 -33.08 -6.23 -19.84
CA ALA A 236 -32.08 -5.17 -19.75
C ALA A 236 -31.32 -5.26 -18.42
N TYR A 237 -29.99 -5.14 -18.49
CA TYR A 237 -29.12 -5.10 -17.30
C TYR A 237 -28.68 -3.64 -17.06
N LYS A 238 -28.66 -3.26 -15.76
CA LYS A 238 -28.08 -1.98 -15.35
C LYS A 238 -26.58 -2.17 -15.13
N VAL A 239 -25.77 -1.53 -15.95
CA VAL A 239 -24.31 -1.48 -15.77
C VAL A 239 -23.99 -0.23 -14.97
N PRO A 240 -23.48 -0.35 -13.75
CA PRO A 240 -23.15 0.79 -12.91
C PRO A 240 -21.95 1.56 -13.51
N LEU A 241 -22.02 2.89 -13.43
CA LEU A 241 -21.01 3.82 -13.87
C LEU A 241 -20.86 4.93 -12.83
N GLY A 242 -19.89 5.82 -13.03
CA GLY A 242 -19.64 6.96 -12.15
C GLY A 242 -18.32 7.65 -12.46
N SER A 243 -17.77 8.32 -11.46
CA SER A 243 -16.45 8.95 -11.50
C SER A 243 -15.33 7.93 -11.27
N VAL A 244 -15.29 6.89 -12.12
CA VAL A 244 -14.37 5.76 -11.97
C VAL A 244 -12.92 6.21 -12.18
N ALA A 245 -12.64 6.97 -13.26
CA ALA A 245 -11.27 7.40 -13.56
C ALA A 245 -10.70 8.35 -12.49
N THR A 246 -11.52 9.23 -11.92
CA THR A 246 -11.09 10.11 -10.82
C THR A 246 -10.79 9.33 -9.56
N LEU A 247 -11.66 8.39 -9.17
CA LEU A 247 -11.43 7.54 -7.99
C LEU A 247 -10.19 6.68 -8.19
N GLU A 248 -10.02 6.07 -9.37
CA GLU A 248 -8.87 5.24 -9.71
C GLU A 248 -7.56 6.04 -9.69
N ALA A 249 -7.58 7.29 -10.17
CA ALA A 249 -6.41 8.16 -10.15
C ALA A 249 -5.97 8.52 -8.74
N ILE A 250 -6.90 8.95 -7.86
CA ILE A 250 -6.55 9.28 -6.46
C ILE A 250 -6.18 8.03 -5.68
N LYS A 251 -6.85 6.89 -5.90
CA LYS A 251 -6.49 5.61 -5.32
C LYS A 251 -5.01 5.31 -5.49
N ASN A 252 -4.51 5.46 -6.71
CA ASN A 252 -3.13 5.16 -7.03
C ASN A 252 -2.16 6.27 -6.60
N ILE A 253 -2.43 7.54 -6.87
CA ILE A 253 -1.57 8.67 -6.47
C ILE A 253 -1.51 8.81 -4.94
N GLY A 254 -2.62 8.61 -4.26
CA GLY A 254 -2.73 8.67 -2.79
C GLY A 254 -2.22 7.41 -2.07
N THR A 255 -1.80 6.37 -2.80
CA THR A 255 -1.49 5.04 -2.24
C THR A 255 -2.60 4.55 -1.30
N ASN A 256 -3.83 4.64 -1.77
CA ASN A 256 -5.01 4.31 -1.00
C ASN A 256 -5.33 2.80 -1.10
N GLY A 257 -5.78 2.35 -2.25
CA GLY A 257 -6.35 1.04 -2.45
C GLY A 257 -7.87 1.09 -2.58
N GLY A 258 -8.51 -0.06 -2.45
CA GLY A 258 -9.94 -0.17 -2.75
C GLY A 258 -10.24 -0.03 -4.24
N GLY A 259 -11.52 0.09 -4.58
CA GLY A 259 -11.96 0.26 -5.96
C GLY A 259 -13.38 0.82 -6.03
N PHE A 260 -13.73 1.35 -7.19
CA PHE A 260 -15.11 1.73 -7.49
C PHE A 260 -15.99 0.48 -7.62
N TYR A 261 -15.42 -0.60 -8.17
CA TYR A 261 -16.05 -1.92 -8.27
C TYR A 261 -15.42 -2.89 -7.26
N GLY A 262 -16.17 -3.92 -6.85
CA GLY A 262 -15.71 -4.88 -5.84
C GLY A 262 -14.49 -5.71 -6.25
N ALA A 263 -14.20 -5.82 -7.55
CA ALA A 263 -13.01 -6.51 -8.04
C ALA A 263 -11.77 -5.61 -8.16
N ASN A 264 -11.85 -4.34 -7.78
CA ASN A 264 -10.76 -3.38 -7.82
C ASN A 264 -10.17 -3.27 -9.26
N ALA A 265 -8.89 -3.01 -9.42
CA ALA A 265 -8.21 -2.93 -10.72
C ALA A 265 -8.18 -4.28 -11.51
N ALA A 266 -8.80 -5.33 -11.01
CA ALA A 266 -9.13 -6.54 -11.79
C ALA A 266 -10.43 -6.38 -12.61
N PHE A 267 -11.21 -5.31 -12.36
CA PHE A 267 -12.40 -5.02 -13.14
C PHE A 267 -12.05 -4.24 -14.42
N PRO A 268 -12.60 -4.66 -15.60
CA PRO A 268 -12.20 -4.04 -16.88
C PRO A 268 -12.48 -2.54 -17.02
N PHE A 269 -13.40 -1.97 -16.21
CA PHE A 269 -13.67 -0.54 -16.21
C PHE A 269 -12.75 0.25 -15.29
N GLU A 270 -11.96 -0.40 -14.44
CA GLU A 270 -10.89 0.27 -13.67
C GLU A 270 -9.55 0.13 -14.36
N ASN A 271 -9.24 -1.04 -14.96
CA ASN A 271 -7.95 -1.31 -15.59
C ASN A 271 -8.15 -2.11 -16.90
N PRO A 272 -8.56 -1.45 -18.01
CA PRO A 272 -8.97 -2.13 -19.24
C PRO A 272 -7.84 -2.75 -20.06
N ASN A 273 -6.57 -2.34 -19.85
CA ASN A 273 -5.47 -2.78 -20.71
C ASN A 273 -4.09 -2.66 -20.04
N TRP A 274 -3.05 -3.15 -20.72
CA TRP A 274 -1.67 -3.13 -20.21
C TRP A 274 -1.12 -1.70 -19.98
N PHE A 275 -1.59 -0.70 -20.74
CA PHE A 275 -1.14 0.68 -20.59
C PHE A 275 -1.71 1.30 -19.30
N THR A 276 -2.99 1.06 -18.99
CA THR A 276 -3.59 1.47 -17.72
C THR A 276 -2.92 0.76 -16.56
N ASN A 277 -2.61 -0.53 -16.69
CA ASN A 277 -1.90 -1.29 -15.67
C ASN A 277 -0.51 -0.71 -15.33
N ILE A 278 0.27 -0.29 -16.35
CA ILE A 278 1.56 0.40 -16.11
C ILE A 278 1.35 1.78 -15.51
N THR A 279 0.32 2.51 -15.95
CA THR A 279 0.02 3.85 -15.44
C THR A 279 -0.34 3.80 -13.96
N GLU A 280 -1.21 2.88 -13.56
CA GLU A 280 -1.59 2.67 -12.16
C GLU A 280 -0.39 2.24 -11.31
N PHE A 281 0.34 1.22 -11.76
CA PHE A 281 1.56 0.76 -11.10
C PHE A 281 2.58 1.89 -10.89
N THR A 282 2.80 2.70 -11.91
CA THR A 282 3.71 3.84 -11.81
C THR A 282 3.18 4.89 -10.84
N SER A 283 1.88 5.13 -10.85
CA SER A 283 1.22 6.16 -10.03
C SER A 283 1.34 5.88 -8.54
N PHE A 284 1.09 4.66 -8.08
CA PHE A 284 1.18 4.37 -6.64
C PHE A 284 2.62 4.27 -6.11
N LEU A 285 3.61 4.03 -6.96
CA LEU A 285 5.03 4.08 -6.57
C LEU A 285 5.65 5.47 -6.69
N LEU A 286 5.01 6.39 -7.43
CA LEU A 286 5.56 7.67 -7.82
C LEU A 286 5.96 8.54 -6.62
N ILE A 287 5.00 8.82 -5.72
CA ILE A 287 5.24 9.69 -4.57
C ILE A 287 6.08 8.98 -3.49
N PRO A 288 5.79 7.72 -3.09
CA PRO A 288 6.60 7.03 -2.11
C PRO A 288 8.09 6.94 -2.48
N LEU A 289 8.39 6.37 -3.66
CA LEU A 289 9.77 6.24 -4.11
C LEU A 289 10.41 7.61 -4.39
N GLY A 290 9.65 8.53 -5.00
CA GLY A 290 10.09 9.89 -5.24
C GLY A 290 10.45 10.63 -3.96
N SER A 291 9.69 10.42 -2.87
CA SER A 291 9.97 10.98 -1.55
C SER A 291 11.29 10.46 -0.96
N ILE A 292 11.54 9.16 -1.05
CA ILE A 292 12.79 8.56 -0.57
C ILE A 292 13.99 9.07 -1.39
N ILE A 293 13.86 9.15 -2.72
CA ILE A 293 14.91 9.71 -3.57
C ILE A 293 15.12 11.20 -3.27
N ALA A 294 14.05 11.94 -2.93
CA ALA A 294 14.14 13.36 -2.57
C ALA A 294 15.00 13.59 -1.32
N LEU A 295 15.08 12.63 -0.38
CA LEU A 295 15.89 12.73 0.83
C LEU A 295 17.37 13.02 0.53
N GLY A 296 17.91 12.46 -0.58
CA GLY A 296 19.26 12.75 -1.00
C GLY A 296 19.51 14.22 -1.33
N LYS A 297 18.49 14.90 -1.86
CA LYS A 297 18.53 16.34 -2.11
C LYS A 297 18.24 17.14 -0.83
N VAL A 298 17.29 16.67 -0.03
CA VAL A 298 16.86 17.31 1.23
C VAL A 298 18.02 17.37 2.24
N PHE A 299 18.72 16.28 2.45
CA PHE A 299 19.85 16.20 3.40
C PHE A 299 21.20 16.46 2.76
N SER A 300 21.26 16.69 1.43
CA SER A 300 22.51 16.85 0.67
C SER A 300 23.45 15.65 0.83
N ASP A 301 22.88 14.46 1.04
CA ASP A 301 23.61 13.19 1.19
C ASP A 301 23.14 12.16 0.17
N ARG A 302 23.83 12.12 -0.97
CA ARG A 302 23.55 11.17 -2.05
C ARG A 302 23.87 9.72 -1.65
N ARG A 303 24.89 9.49 -0.79
CA ARG A 303 25.28 8.13 -0.38
C ARG A 303 24.20 7.51 0.50
N PHE A 304 23.68 8.26 1.44
CA PHE A 304 22.57 7.85 2.28
C PHE A 304 21.32 7.50 1.44
N MET A 305 20.96 8.35 0.49
CA MET A 305 19.83 8.09 -0.41
C MET A 305 20.03 6.81 -1.23
N VAL A 306 21.20 6.63 -1.85
CA VAL A 306 21.50 5.43 -2.66
C VAL A 306 21.44 4.18 -1.79
N MET A 307 21.95 4.24 -0.57
CA MET A 307 21.86 3.14 0.40
C MET A 307 20.40 2.79 0.70
N LEU A 308 19.53 3.78 1.03
CA LEU A 308 18.12 3.54 1.30
C LEU A 308 17.40 2.91 0.11
N VAL A 309 17.55 3.50 -1.09
CA VAL A 309 16.92 2.97 -2.31
C VAL A 309 17.42 1.55 -2.60
N SER A 310 18.71 1.27 -2.38
CA SER A 310 19.26 -0.08 -2.60
C SER A 310 18.64 -1.12 -1.66
N VAL A 311 18.49 -0.80 -0.37
CA VAL A 311 17.84 -1.70 0.61
C VAL A 311 16.39 -1.97 0.21
N LEU A 312 15.63 -0.95 -0.17
CA LEU A 312 14.25 -1.11 -0.59
C LEU A 312 14.11 -1.89 -1.90
N MET A 313 15.04 -1.69 -2.84
CA MET A 313 15.08 -2.47 -4.09
C MET A 313 15.41 -3.94 -3.84
N VAL A 314 16.21 -4.28 -2.83
CA VAL A 314 16.45 -5.69 -2.45
C VAL A 314 15.14 -6.35 -2.02
N PHE A 315 14.34 -5.71 -1.17
CA PHE A 315 13.01 -6.23 -0.81
C PHE A 315 12.11 -6.35 -2.03
N PHE A 316 12.04 -5.31 -2.85
CA PHE A 316 11.18 -5.29 -4.04
C PHE A 316 11.51 -6.43 -4.99
N VAL A 317 12.79 -6.58 -5.35
CA VAL A 317 13.25 -7.62 -6.27
C VAL A 317 13.04 -9.02 -5.68
N PHE A 318 13.34 -9.19 -4.40
CA PHE A 318 13.16 -10.49 -3.72
C PHE A 318 11.69 -10.92 -3.70
N THR A 319 10.78 -10.04 -3.28
CA THR A 319 9.35 -10.38 -3.20
C THR A 319 8.71 -10.51 -4.58
N ALA A 320 9.13 -9.68 -5.55
CA ALA A 320 8.69 -9.82 -6.94
C ALA A 320 9.15 -11.14 -7.56
N PHE A 321 10.41 -11.55 -7.30
CA PHE A 321 10.92 -12.85 -7.74
C PHE A 321 10.12 -13.99 -7.10
N LEU A 322 9.89 -13.95 -5.80
CA LEU A 322 9.16 -14.99 -5.08
C LEU A 322 7.73 -15.15 -5.61
N THR A 323 7.02 -14.03 -5.81
CA THR A 323 5.67 -14.05 -6.36
C THR A 323 5.65 -14.52 -7.81
N PHE A 324 6.50 -13.98 -8.67
CA PHE A 324 6.56 -14.38 -10.07
C PHE A 324 6.96 -15.86 -10.23
N TYR A 325 7.94 -16.33 -9.45
CA TYR A 325 8.33 -17.73 -9.44
C TYR A 325 7.18 -18.64 -9.00
N GLY A 326 6.48 -18.27 -7.91
CA GLY A 326 5.32 -19.01 -7.45
C GLY A 326 4.20 -19.11 -8.48
N GLU A 327 3.94 -18.02 -9.19
CA GLU A 327 2.86 -17.97 -10.19
C GLU A 327 3.25 -18.68 -11.51
N ILE A 328 4.51 -18.64 -11.92
CA ILE A 328 4.94 -19.29 -13.14
C ILE A 328 5.13 -20.80 -12.97
N THR A 329 5.55 -21.25 -11.78
CA THR A 329 5.62 -22.67 -11.43
C THR A 329 4.26 -23.24 -11.05
N GLY A 330 3.38 -22.42 -10.52
CA GLY A 330 2.01 -22.74 -10.16
C GLY A 330 1.88 -23.80 -9.05
N ILE A 331 0.84 -24.61 -9.15
CA ILE A 331 0.54 -25.68 -8.18
C ILE A 331 0.97 -27.03 -8.80
N PRO A 332 2.08 -27.63 -8.36
CA PRO A 332 2.61 -28.85 -8.96
C PRO A 332 1.64 -30.04 -8.99
N SER A 333 0.72 -30.12 -8.01
CA SER A 333 -0.30 -31.18 -7.94
C SER A 333 -1.28 -31.18 -9.11
N LEU A 334 -1.48 -30.08 -9.83
CA LEU A 334 -2.34 -30.04 -11.01
C LEU A 334 -1.73 -30.77 -12.21
N SER A 335 -0.40 -30.72 -12.37
CA SER A 335 0.29 -31.45 -13.44
C SER A 335 0.20 -32.97 -13.26
N THR A 336 0.14 -33.44 -12.01
CA THR A 336 -0.02 -34.88 -11.70
C THR A 336 -1.42 -35.40 -12.00
N LEU A 337 -2.41 -34.52 -12.07
CA LEU A 337 -3.79 -34.82 -12.48
C LEU A 337 -3.95 -34.80 -14.02
N GLY A 338 -2.86 -34.66 -14.79
CA GLY A 338 -2.90 -34.60 -16.23
C GLY A 338 -3.34 -33.24 -16.81
N VAL A 339 -3.44 -32.22 -15.99
CA VAL A 339 -3.73 -30.85 -16.44
C VAL A 339 -2.44 -30.27 -17.04
N ILE A 340 -2.51 -29.85 -18.31
CA ILE A 340 -1.40 -29.11 -18.93
C ILE A 340 -1.35 -27.72 -18.26
N TYR A 341 -0.38 -27.56 -17.37
CA TYR A 341 -0.26 -26.38 -16.55
C TYR A 341 0.90 -25.50 -17.03
N ASN A 342 0.56 -24.34 -17.56
CA ASN A 342 1.52 -23.38 -18.12
C ASN A 342 1.66 -22.12 -17.25
N GLY A 343 1.71 -22.29 -15.94
CA GLY A 343 1.66 -21.20 -14.97
C GLY A 343 0.24 -20.88 -14.50
N ASN A 344 0.14 -20.15 -13.39
CA ASN A 344 -1.13 -19.85 -12.73
C ASN A 344 -1.80 -18.60 -13.32
N MET A 345 -2.72 -18.81 -14.26
CA MET A 345 -3.55 -17.74 -14.83
C MET A 345 -4.91 -17.57 -14.13
N VAL A 346 -5.21 -18.40 -13.11
CA VAL A 346 -6.49 -18.32 -12.38
C VAL A 346 -6.60 -16.94 -11.70
N GLY A 347 -7.72 -16.28 -11.89
CA GLY A 347 -7.98 -14.97 -11.31
C GLY A 347 -7.11 -13.82 -11.84
N LYS A 348 -6.45 -14.01 -13.01
CA LYS A 348 -5.62 -13.00 -13.68
C LYS A 348 -6.13 -12.69 -15.08
N GLU A 349 -6.02 -11.41 -15.45
CA GLU A 349 -6.40 -10.96 -16.80
C GLU A 349 -5.37 -11.42 -17.83
N THR A 350 -5.86 -12.01 -18.93
CA THR A 350 -5.00 -12.60 -19.97
C THR A 350 -4.13 -11.57 -20.69
N SER A 351 -4.62 -10.36 -20.88
CA SER A 351 -3.89 -9.26 -21.52
C SER A 351 -2.74 -8.72 -20.67
N ILE A 352 -2.84 -8.85 -19.34
CA ILE A 352 -1.82 -8.42 -18.37
C ILE A 352 -0.83 -9.57 -18.10
N GLY A 353 -1.33 -10.79 -17.99
CA GLY A 353 -0.54 -11.99 -17.79
C GLY A 353 0.07 -12.14 -16.39
N ILE A 354 0.81 -13.25 -16.20
CA ILE A 354 1.40 -13.62 -14.89
C ILE A 354 2.39 -12.54 -14.40
N ALA A 355 3.28 -12.08 -15.27
CA ALA A 355 4.32 -11.13 -14.88
C ALA A 355 3.74 -9.77 -14.48
N GLY A 356 2.79 -9.26 -15.29
CA GLY A 356 2.10 -8.00 -14.99
C GLY A 356 1.30 -8.05 -13.70
N SER A 357 0.59 -9.15 -13.45
CA SER A 357 -0.18 -9.33 -12.21
C SER A 357 0.74 -9.49 -10.99
N SER A 358 1.83 -10.28 -11.11
CA SER A 358 2.77 -10.47 -10.01
C SER A 358 3.47 -9.17 -9.60
N ILE A 359 3.98 -8.41 -10.56
CA ILE A 359 4.67 -7.15 -10.24
C ILE A 359 3.71 -6.09 -9.69
N PHE A 360 2.47 -6.04 -10.18
CA PHE A 360 1.44 -5.12 -9.70
C PHE A 360 1.09 -5.39 -8.24
N SER A 361 0.82 -6.66 -7.87
CA SER A 361 0.48 -7.02 -6.49
C SER A 361 1.62 -6.72 -5.51
N ILE A 362 2.88 -7.00 -5.91
CA ILE A 362 4.06 -6.66 -5.11
C ILE A 362 4.24 -5.15 -4.98
N GLY A 363 4.05 -4.40 -6.07
CA GLY A 363 4.08 -2.94 -6.01
C GLY A 363 3.02 -2.37 -5.05
N ALA A 364 1.82 -2.92 -5.07
CA ALA A 364 0.73 -2.53 -4.19
C ALA A 364 0.98 -2.87 -2.72
N THR A 365 1.57 -4.04 -2.43
CA THR A 365 1.87 -4.45 -1.04
C THR A 365 3.13 -3.81 -0.48
N ILE A 366 4.11 -3.43 -1.31
CA ILE A 366 5.33 -2.76 -0.83
C ILE A 366 5.10 -1.26 -0.52
N THR A 367 4.02 -0.67 -1.06
CA THR A 367 3.70 0.77 -0.95
C THR A 367 2.47 1.09 -0.11
N SER A 368 1.94 0.18 0.67
CA SER A 368 0.66 0.38 1.41
C SER A 368 -0.48 0.87 0.51
N THR A 369 -0.57 0.39 -0.76
CA THR A 369 -1.60 0.86 -1.69
C THR A 369 -2.82 -0.06 -1.71
N GLY A 370 -2.65 -1.36 -1.48
CA GLY A 370 -3.77 -2.30 -1.45
C GLY A 370 -4.47 -2.55 -2.79
N ALA A 371 -4.05 -1.90 -3.87
CA ALA A 371 -4.63 -2.11 -5.19
C ALA A 371 -4.41 -3.55 -5.69
N ALA A 372 -5.42 -4.14 -6.33
CA ALA A 372 -5.36 -5.51 -6.83
C ALA A 372 -5.87 -5.59 -8.28
N ASN A 373 -5.03 -6.06 -9.20
CA ASN A 373 -5.42 -6.34 -10.59
C ASN A 373 -5.63 -7.83 -10.86
N ALA A 374 -5.62 -8.64 -9.81
CA ALA A 374 -5.84 -10.08 -9.87
C ALA A 374 -6.41 -10.57 -8.53
N MET A 375 -7.08 -11.72 -8.54
CA MET A 375 -7.64 -12.33 -7.34
C MET A 375 -6.53 -12.96 -6.49
N LEU A 376 -6.16 -12.33 -5.38
CA LEU A 376 -5.06 -12.81 -4.51
C LEU A 376 -5.33 -14.20 -3.92
N ALA A 377 -6.59 -14.56 -3.64
CA ALA A 377 -6.96 -15.91 -3.20
C ALA A 377 -6.62 -17.02 -4.23
N ALA A 378 -6.43 -16.65 -5.49
CA ALA A 378 -6.05 -17.58 -6.55
C ALA A 378 -4.54 -17.66 -6.78
N TYR A 379 -3.74 -16.92 -6.00
CA TYR A 379 -2.28 -17.02 -6.07
C TYR A 379 -1.80 -18.35 -5.48
N SER A 380 -0.69 -18.85 -6.01
CA SER A 380 0.00 -19.99 -5.41
C SER A 380 0.49 -19.62 -3.99
N PRO A 381 0.71 -20.60 -3.10
CA PRO A 381 1.22 -20.31 -1.75
C PRO A 381 2.53 -19.50 -1.74
N ALA A 382 3.45 -19.76 -2.70
CA ALA A 382 4.68 -18.98 -2.84
C ALA A 382 4.42 -17.56 -3.38
N GLY A 383 3.46 -17.41 -4.30
CA GLY A 383 3.04 -16.12 -4.83
C GLY A 383 2.41 -15.23 -3.76
N LEU A 384 1.56 -15.82 -2.91
CA LEU A 384 0.94 -15.11 -1.80
C LEU A 384 1.97 -14.77 -0.71
N LEU A 385 2.96 -15.66 -0.45
CA LEU A 385 4.02 -15.41 0.52
C LEU A 385 4.83 -14.15 0.18
N GLY A 386 5.11 -13.89 -1.11
CA GLY A 386 5.81 -12.66 -1.52
C GLY A 386 5.05 -11.39 -1.13
N ASN A 387 3.74 -11.37 -1.31
CA ASN A 387 2.88 -10.26 -0.87
C ASN A 387 2.85 -10.13 0.66
N LEU A 388 2.68 -11.24 1.36
CA LEU A 388 2.63 -11.28 2.82
C LEU A 388 3.93 -10.79 3.47
N VAL A 389 5.11 -11.11 2.89
CA VAL A 389 6.40 -10.62 3.39
C VAL A 389 6.44 -9.10 3.43
N ASN A 390 5.92 -8.41 2.40
CA ASN A 390 5.87 -6.96 2.38
C ASN A 390 5.00 -6.41 3.52
N LEU A 391 3.80 -6.98 3.72
CA LEU A 391 2.89 -6.56 4.80
C LEU A 391 3.51 -6.76 6.19
N LEU A 392 4.17 -7.90 6.44
CA LEU A 392 4.79 -8.21 7.73
C LEU A 392 6.00 -7.34 8.07
N ILE A 393 6.69 -6.79 7.06
CA ILE A 393 7.76 -5.80 7.25
C ILE A 393 7.18 -4.37 7.38
N ASN A 394 5.86 -4.21 7.37
CA ASN A 394 5.16 -2.93 7.39
C ASN A 394 5.42 -2.11 6.12
N ASP A 395 5.21 -2.75 4.98
CA ASP A 395 5.30 -2.16 3.65
C ASP A 395 6.61 -1.36 3.44
N PRO A 396 7.71 -2.02 3.04
CA PRO A 396 9.06 -1.45 3.09
C PRO A 396 9.25 -0.09 2.41
N VAL A 397 8.62 0.16 1.25
CA VAL A 397 8.62 1.47 0.59
C VAL A 397 7.59 2.40 1.25
N GLY A 398 6.49 1.82 1.73
CA GLY A 398 5.40 2.47 2.46
C GLY A 398 4.55 3.39 1.59
N GLY A 399 3.43 3.83 2.16
CA GLY A 399 2.49 4.74 1.51
C GLY A 399 2.98 6.18 1.46
N ILE A 400 2.14 7.04 0.87
CA ILE A 400 2.39 8.47 0.72
C ILE A 400 2.73 9.12 2.07
N GLY A 401 3.95 9.59 2.20
CA GLY A 401 4.51 10.20 3.42
C GLY A 401 4.87 9.18 4.51
N THR A 402 4.05 8.20 4.82
CA THR A 402 4.32 7.20 5.88
C THR A 402 5.52 6.32 5.59
N GLY A 403 5.82 6.03 4.32
CA GLY A 403 7.04 5.32 3.94
C GLY A 403 8.31 6.02 4.43
N VAL A 404 8.37 7.34 4.33
CA VAL A 404 9.48 8.14 4.86
C VAL A 404 9.58 8.00 6.38
N LEU A 405 8.45 8.05 7.08
CA LEU A 405 8.39 7.90 8.54
C LEU A 405 8.87 6.51 8.97
N ASN A 406 8.40 5.44 8.32
CA ASN A 406 8.75 4.06 8.63
C ASN A 406 10.23 3.76 8.40
N ILE A 407 10.78 4.17 7.25
CA ILE A 407 12.19 3.92 6.94
C ILE A 407 13.12 4.68 7.90
N PHE A 408 12.81 5.94 8.26
CA PHE A 408 13.59 6.67 9.25
C PHE A 408 13.54 6.05 10.64
N THR A 409 12.38 5.53 11.05
CA THR A 409 12.24 4.80 12.31
C THR A 409 13.16 3.57 12.34
N SER A 410 13.20 2.81 11.25
CA SER A 410 14.10 1.66 11.08
C SER A 410 15.57 2.08 11.05
N VAL A 411 15.91 3.19 10.39
CA VAL A 411 17.26 3.77 10.36
C VAL A 411 17.70 4.16 11.77
N ILE A 412 16.88 4.88 12.54
CA ILE A 412 17.20 5.32 13.92
C ILE A 412 17.48 4.09 14.79
N PHE A 413 16.66 3.06 14.71
CA PHE A 413 16.84 1.83 15.46
C PHE A 413 18.11 1.07 15.03
N THR A 414 18.39 1.02 13.72
CA THR A 414 19.61 0.41 13.17
C THR A 414 20.87 1.16 13.60
N VAL A 415 20.87 2.50 13.57
CA VAL A 415 21.99 3.32 14.06
C VAL A 415 22.28 3.01 15.52
N PHE A 416 21.24 2.84 16.33
CA PHE A 416 21.43 2.49 17.74
C PHE A 416 22.09 1.11 17.90
N ILE A 417 21.57 0.07 17.24
CA ILE A 417 22.15 -1.29 17.31
C ILE A 417 23.60 -1.28 16.82
N ALA A 418 23.84 -0.67 15.65
CA ALA A 418 25.17 -0.56 15.06
C ALA A 418 26.16 0.16 15.99
N SER A 419 25.69 1.22 16.65
CA SER A 419 26.51 1.98 17.61
C SER A 419 26.91 1.16 18.82
N LEU A 420 26.01 0.33 19.34
CA LEU A 420 26.33 -0.59 20.44
C LEU A 420 27.37 -1.63 20.04
N MET A 421 27.26 -2.16 18.81
CA MET A 421 28.18 -3.20 18.31
C MET A 421 29.59 -2.66 18.08
N VAL A 422 29.72 -1.42 17.59
CA VAL A 422 31.00 -0.81 17.18
C VAL A 422 31.61 0.06 18.29
N GLY A 423 30.86 0.36 19.35
CA GLY A 423 31.29 1.27 20.42
C GLY A 423 31.37 2.74 20.00
N LYS A 424 30.60 3.13 18.98
CA LYS A 424 30.50 4.52 18.50
C LYS A 424 29.27 5.22 19.05
N LEU A 425 29.24 6.56 18.97
CA LEU A 425 28.06 7.34 19.35
C LEU A 425 26.94 7.17 18.33
N PRO A 426 25.67 6.97 18.76
CA PRO A 426 24.53 6.90 17.88
C PRO A 426 24.17 8.32 17.38
N GLU A 427 24.47 8.59 16.13
CA GLU A 427 24.21 9.87 15.46
C GLU A 427 23.58 9.65 14.08
N LEU A 428 22.60 10.48 13.74
CA LEU A 428 21.97 10.55 12.43
C LEU A 428 21.98 12.01 11.96
N MET A 429 22.49 12.26 10.75
CA MET A 429 22.60 13.62 10.20
C MET A 429 23.29 14.61 11.17
N SER A 430 24.36 14.18 11.83
CA SER A 430 25.08 14.95 12.87
C SER A 430 24.23 15.30 14.10
N ILE A 431 23.08 14.66 14.30
CA ILE A 431 22.23 14.82 15.48
C ILE A 431 22.35 13.58 16.34
N LYS A 432 22.68 13.74 17.63
CA LYS A 432 22.80 12.64 18.59
C LYS A 432 21.43 12.02 18.84
N ILE A 433 21.34 10.69 18.66
CA ILE A 433 20.19 9.89 19.04
C ILE A 433 20.26 9.59 20.55
N GLY A 434 19.27 9.99 21.31
CA GLY A 434 19.18 9.74 22.75
C GLY A 434 18.21 8.59 23.07
N SER A 435 18.11 8.26 24.36
CA SER A 435 17.23 7.19 24.85
C SER A 435 15.74 7.40 24.54
N LYS A 436 15.30 8.66 24.42
CA LYS A 436 13.90 8.97 24.12
C LYS A 436 13.57 8.65 22.65
N GLU A 437 14.42 9.03 21.72
CA GLU A 437 14.25 8.73 20.27
C GLU A 437 14.25 7.22 20.06
N ILE A 438 15.16 6.50 20.71
CA ILE A 438 15.23 5.03 20.65
C ILE A 438 13.95 4.42 21.20
N LYS A 439 13.46 4.90 22.37
CA LYS A 439 12.20 4.42 22.96
C LYS A 439 11.04 4.55 22.00
N TYR A 440 10.83 5.71 21.39
CA TYR A 440 9.71 5.93 20.47
C TYR A 440 9.89 5.18 19.14
N SER A 441 11.12 5.03 18.65
CA SER A 441 11.42 4.18 17.50
C SER A 441 11.07 2.73 17.78
N THR A 442 11.50 2.19 18.94
CA THR A 442 11.15 0.82 19.35
C THR A 442 9.65 0.62 19.49
N LEU A 443 8.94 1.56 20.14
CA LEU A 443 7.48 1.50 20.28
C LEU A 443 6.78 1.51 18.91
N SER A 444 7.25 2.34 17.98
CA SER A 444 6.72 2.39 16.62
C SER A 444 6.90 1.03 15.91
N LEU A 445 8.09 0.42 16.00
CA LEU A 445 8.39 -0.86 15.35
C LEU A 445 7.63 -2.04 15.97
N ILE A 446 7.43 -2.06 17.29
CA ILE A 446 6.75 -3.18 17.98
C ILE A 446 5.22 -3.09 17.85
N THR A 447 4.65 -1.89 17.67
CA THR A 447 3.19 -1.71 17.56
C THR A 447 2.62 -2.54 16.41
N HIS A 448 3.25 -2.54 15.25
CA HIS A 448 2.77 -3.29 14.08
C HIS A 448 2.66 -4.81 14.33
N PRO A 449 3.69 -5.55 14.78
CA PRO A 449 3.55 -6.96 15.12
C PRO A 449 2.50 -7.25 16.20
N LEU A 450 2.35 -6.39 17.20
CA LEU A 450 1.34 -6.58 18.25
C LEU A 450 -0.08 -6.48 17.70
N LEU A 451 -0.32 -5.55 16.78
CA LEU A 451 -1.62 -5.38 16.11
C LEU A 451 -1.99 -6.55 15.19
N ILE A 452 -1.04 -7.40 14.83
CA ILE A 452 -1.27 -8.62 14.05
C ILE A 452 -1.41 -9.84 14.96
N ILE A 453 -0.42 -10.09 15.81
CA ILE A 453 -0.31 -11.33 16.57
C ILE A 453 -1.42 -11.46 17.62
N ILE A 454 -1.77 -10.37 18.31
CA ILE A 454 -2.78 -10.42 19.38
C ILE A 454 -4.17 -10.72 18.80
N PRO A 455 -4.68 -9.98 17.78
CA PRO A 455 -5.96 -10.31 17.19
C PRO A 455 -5.98 -11.69 16.53
N LEU A 456 -4.90 -12.08 15.86
CA LEU A 456 -4.76 -13.41 15.26
C LEU A 456 -4.92 -14.52 16.30
N GLY A 457 -4.17 -14.42 17.43
CA GLY A 457 -4.27 -15.40 18.51
C GLY A 457 -5.67 -15.48 19.11
N ILE A 458 -6.32 -14.35 19.34
CA ILE A 458 -7.69 -14.31 19.88
C ILE A 458 -8.67 -14.93 18.87
N THR A 459 -8.60 -14.58 17.60
CA THR A 459 -9.53 -15.05 16.54
C THR A 459 -9.43 -16.56 16.36
N LEU A 460 -8.23 -17.14 16.37
CA LEU A 460 -8.03 -18.58 16.28
C LEU A 460 -8.67 -19.36 17.43
N MET A 461 -8.95 -18.72 18.56
CA MET A 461 -9.65 -19.33 19.70
C MET A 461 -11.17 -19.26 19.60
N ILE A 462 -11.74 -18.62 18.58
CA ILE A 462 -13.19 -18.45 18.40
C ILE A 462 -13.70 -19.44 17.36
N PRO A 463 -14.31 -20.59 17.76
CA PRO A 463 -14.72 -21.64 16.83
C PRO A 463 -15.74 -21.17 15.78
N SER A 464 -16.66 -20.26 16.14
CA SER A 464 -17.69 -19.75 15.23
C SER A 464 -17.09 -18.91 14.08
N ILE A 465 -16.03 -18.19 14.34
CA ILE A 465 -15.32 -17.44 13.30
C ILE A 465 -14.53 -18.40 12.41
N MET A 466 -13.80 -19.34 13.00
CA MET A 466 -13.02 -20.32 12.24
C MET A 466 -13.90 -21.24 11.36
N ALA A 467 -15.17 -21.44 11.72
CA ALA A 467 -16.13 -22.16 10.90
C ALA A 467 -16.60 -21.39 9.65
N SER A 468 -16.35 -20.09 9.55
CA SER A 468 -16.69 -19.28 8.37
C SER A 468 -15.65 -19.38 7.24
N PHE A 469 -14.47 -19.96 7.52
CA PHE A 469 -13.43 -20.16 6.51
C PHE A 469 -13.78 -21.30 5.56
N THR A 470 -13.61 -21.07 4.28
CA THR A 470 -13.94 -22.04 3.22
C THR A 470 -12.76 -22.95 2.87
N ASN A 471 -11.55 -22.53 3.20
CA ASN A 471 -10.32 -23.23 2.88
C ASN A 471 -9.80 -24.11 4.03
N PRO A 472 -8.93 -25.12 3.76
CA PRO A 472 -8.31 -25.97 4.78
C PRO A 472 -7.50 -25.16 5.80
N LYS A 473 -7.29 -25.71 7.00
CA LYS A 473 -6.65 -25.00 8.11
C LYS A 473 -5.33 -24.26 7.80
N PRO A 474 -4.34 -24.77 7.06
CA PRO A 474 -3.15 -23.96 6.77
C PRO A 474 -3.45 -22.70 5.95
N ASP A 475 -4.35 -22.80 4.98
CA ASP A 475 -4.75 -21.68 4.14
C ASP A 475 -5.61 -20.69 4.93
N ALA A 476 -6.53 -21.16 5.76
CA ALA A 476 -7.31 -20.32 6.68
C ALA A 476 -6.44 -19.51 7.64
N ILE A 477 -5.33 -20.10 8.14
CA ILE A 477 -4.36 -19.36 8.98
C ILE A 477 -3.66 -18.27 8.15
N THR A 478 -3.31 -18.57 6.90
CA THR A 478 -2.68 -17.62 5.98
C THR A 478 -3.61 -16.45 5.66
N GLU A 479 -4.87 -16.75 5.36
CA GLU A 479 -5.91 -15.75 5.07
C GLU A 479 -6.13 -14.81 6.26
N LEU A 480 -6.26 -15.37 7.47
CA LEU A 480 -6.43 -14.59 8.68
C LEU A 480 -5.19 -13.76 9.04
N LEU A 481 -3.98 -14.31 8.85
CA LEU A 481 -2.74 -13.58 9.03
C LEU A 481 -2.64 -12.41 8.04
N TYR A 482 -3.04 -12.64 6.79
CA TYR A 482 -3.04 -11.62 5.75
C TYR A 482 -4.00 -10.48 6.10
N GLU A 483 -5.21 -10.81 6.55
CA GLU A 483 -6.25 -9.84 6.95
C GLU A 483 -5.75 -8.87 8.04
N PHE A 484 -5.18 -9.41 9.12
CA PHE A 484 -4.66 -8.55 10.18
C PHE A 484 -3.35 -7.85 9.78
N ALA A 485 -2.54 -8.44 8.91
CA ALA A 485 -1.34 -7.79 8.40
C ALA A 485 -1.67 -6.60 7.50
N THR A 486 -2.63 -6.74 6.59
CA THR A 486 -3.10 -5.66 5.72
C THR A 486 -3.76 -4.53 6.50
N SER A 487 -4.58 -4.87 7.51
CA SER A 487 -5.20 -3.89 8.41
C SER A 487 -4.18 -3.12 9.26
N ALA A 488 -3.17 -3.81 9.82
CA ALA A 488 -2.17 -3.22 10.70
C ALA A 488 -1.15 -2.36 9.95
N SER A 489 -0.79 -2.72 8.71
CA SER A 489 0.11 -1.94 7.85
C SER A 489 -0.61 -0.78 7.13
N ASN A 490 -1.94 -0.71 7.22
CA ASN A 490 -2.79 0.18 6.44
C ASN A 490 -2.59 -0.01 4.93
N ASN A 491 -2.52 -1.25 4.47
CA ASN A 491 -2.34 -1.59 3.07
C ASN A 491 -3.65 -1.66 2.30
N GLY A 492 -4.60 -2.51 2.74
CA GLY A 492 -5.93 -2.65 2.15
C GLY A 492 -6.08 -3.75 1.10
N SER A 493 -5.01 -4.48 0.74
CA SER A 493 -5.16 -5.66 -0.11
C SER A 493 -5.85 -6.79 0.65
N GLU A 494 -6.73 -7.52 -0.01
CA GLU A 494 -7.55 -8.58 0.59
C GLU A 494 -7.37 -9.90 -0.17
N VAL A 495 -7.24 -10.99 0.58
CA VAL A 495 -7.15 -12.33 -0.01
C VAL A 495 -8.54 -12.93 -0.18
N GLY A 496 -9.46 -12.68 0.75
CA GLY A 496 -10.75 -13.37 0.81
C GLY A 496 -10.61 -14.78 1.41
N GLY A 497 -11.58 -15.66 1.10
CA GLY A 497 -11.58 -17.04 1.63
C GLY A 497 -12.46 -17.23 2.87
N PHE A 498 -12.97 -16.16 3.45
CA PHE A 498 -13.92 -16.15 4.56
C PHE A 498 -14.83 -14.93 4.49
N LEU A 499 -15.86 -14.93 5.34
CA LEU A 499 -16.83 -13.83 5.36
C LEU A 499 -16.28 -12.68 6.22
N THR A 500 -15.71 -11.65 5.59
CA THR A 500 -15.16 -10.46 6.26
C THR A 500 -16.25 -9.52 6.76
N ASN A 501 -17.37 -9.38 6.04
CA ASN A 501 -18.49 -8.54 6.45
C ASN A 501 -19.29 -9.17 7.62
N GLN A 502 -18.67 -9.23 8.79
CA GLN A 502 -19.26 -9.63 10.06
C GLN A 502 -19.00 -8.57 11.11
N LEU A 503 -19.86 -8.45 12.11
CA LEU A 503 -19.69 -7.49 13.22
C LEU A 503 -18.28 -7.58 13.83
N TYR A 504 -17.77 -8.80 14.01
CA TYR A 504 -16.46 -9.07 14.60
C TYR A 504 -15.34 -8.41 13.78
N PHE A 505 -15.20 -8.78 12.51
CA PHE A 505 -14.15 -8.24 11.64
C PHE A 505 -14.35 -6.75 11.35
N ASN A 506 -15.58 -6.32 11.07
CA ASN A 506 -15.86 -4.91 10.83
C ASN A 506 -15.38 -3.99 11.97
N VAL A 507 -15.58 -4.42 13.24
CA VAL A 507 -15.15 -3.62 14.39
C VAL A 507 -13.67 -3.80 14.68
N LEU A 508 -13.17 -5.04 14.66
CA LEU A 508 -11.78 -5.34 15.01
C LEU A 508 -10.80 -4.72 14.02
N ASP A 509 -11.01 -4.93 12.72
CA ASP A 509 -10.13 -4.38 11.69
C ASP A 509 -10.20 -2.86 11.63
N GLY A 510 -11.40 -2.27 11.83
CA GLY A 510 -11.54 -0.83 11.97
C GLY A 510 -10.68 -0.25 13.11
N ILE A 511 -10.64 -0.93 14.26
CA ILE A 511 -9.79 -0.52 15.40
C ILE A 511 -8.30 -0.73 15.06
N ILE A 512 -7.94 -1.87 14.46
CA ILE A 512 -6.55 -2.16 14.06
C ILE A 512 -6.03 -1.10 13.09
N MET A 513 -6.81 -0.75 12.07
CA MET A 513 -6.45 0.28 11.09
C MET A 513 -6.22 1.65 11.74
N ILE A 514 -7.10 2.08 12.65
CA ILE A 514 -6.95 3.33 13.40
C ILE A 514 -5.68 3.33 14.25
N LEU A 515 -5.41 2.25 14.97
CA LEU A 515 -4.22 2.13 15.81
C LEU A 515 -2.94 2.03 14.96
N GLY A 516 -2.96 1.24 13.88
CA GLY A 516 -1.85 1.09 12.94
C GLY A 516 -1.42 2.44 12.35
N ARG A 517 -2.38 3.30 11.99
CA ARG A 517 -2.09 4.62 11.42
C ARG A 517 -1.64 5.62 12.48
N TYR A 518 -2.51 5.91 13.44
CA TYR A 518 -2.31 7.09 14.28
C TYR A 518 -1.37 6.87 15.45
N VAL A 519 -1.31 5.67 16.04
CA VAL A 519 -0.38 5.41 17.15
C VAL A 519 1.07 5.38 16.64
N ILE A 520 1.32 4.71 15.53
CA ILE A 520 2.64 4.65 14.90
C ILE A 520 3.09 6.05 14.47
N MET A 521 2.24 6.79 13.75
CA MET A 521 2.51 8.16 13.32
C MET A 521 2.76 9.10 14.51
N GLY A 522 2.03 8.91 15.62
CA GLY A 522 2.21 9.69 16.84
C GLY A 522 3.60 9.49 17.45
N PHE A 523 4.12 8.25 17.51
CA PHE A 523 5.48 7.99 17.94
C PHE A 523 6.52 8.61 17.01
N GLN A 524 6.30 8.52 15.71
CA GLN A 524 7.18 9.08 14.69
C GLN A 524 7.22 10.62 14.75
N LEU A 525 6.08 11.29 14.83
CA LEU A 525 6.04 12.75 15.01
C LEU A 525 6.66 13.20 16.34
N LYS A 526 6.56 12.37 17.39
CA LYS A 526 7.28 12.64 18.65
C LYS A 526 8.79 12.56 18.49
N ILE A 527 9.31 11.65 17.67
CA ILE A 527 10.73 11.61 17.31
C ILE A 527 11.14 12.91 16.61
N ALA A 528 10.35 13.39 15.66
CA ALA A 528 10.59 14.66 14.96
C ALA A 528 10.66 15.85 15.93
N ASP A 529 9.75 15.94 16.88
CA ASP A 529 9.75 16.96 17.93
C ASP A 529 11.00 16.89 18.84
N LEU A 530 11.47 15.67 19.15
CA LEU A 530 12.72 15.50 19.90
C LEU A 530 13.95 15.96 19.12
N PHE A 531 13.99 15.69 17.81
CA PHE A 531 15.06 16.16 16.94
C PHE A 531 15.03 17.69 16.77
N SER A 532 13.87 18.31 16.61
CA SER A 532 13.72 19.75 16.44
C SER A 532 14.22 20.59 17.62
N ASN A 533 14.41 19.97 18.79
CA ASN A 533 14.96 20.59 20.00
C ASN A 533 16.46 20.37 20.15
N LYS A 534 17.14 19.75 19.17
CA LYS A 534 18.58 19.42 19.23
C LYS A 534 19.35 20.22 18.19
N LYS A 535 20.53 20.68 18.58
CA LYS A 535 21.49 21.32 17.65
C LYS A 535 22.41 20.27 17.03
N PRO A 536 22.69 20.34 15.75
CA PRO A 536 23.72 19.50 15.12
C PRO A 536 25.07 19.75 15.82
N LYS A 537 25.75 18.68 16.23
CA LYS A 537 27.11 18.71 16.76
C LYS A 537 27.97 17.85 15.85
N VAL A 538 28.92 18.50 15.17
CA VAL A 538 29.90 17.80 14.35
C VAL A 538 31.03 17.31 15.25
N GLU A 539 31.00 16.05 15.66
CA GLU A 539 32.15 15.35 16.21
C GLU A 539 32.75 14.47 15.11
N MET A 540 33.77 14.98 14.40
CA MET A 540 34.42 14.25 13.31
C MET A 540 35.00 12.91 13.79
N GLY A 541 34.64 11.83 13.08
CA GLY A 541 35.23 10.49 13.22
C GLY A 541 34.62 9.56 14.26
N LYS A 542 33.63 9.99 15.03
CA LYS A 542 33.00 9.17 16.09
C LYS A 542 31.65 8.56 15.73
N SER A 543 31.04 8.96 14.61
CA SER A 543 29.74 8.47 14.15
C SER A 543 29.87 7.29 13.17
N ILE A 544 28.74 6.60 12.95
CA ILE A 544 28.63 5.54 11.94
C ILE A 544 28.35 6.20 10.59
N ASP A 545 29.04 5.74 9.54
CA ASP A 545 28.74 6.15 8.16
C ASP A 545 27.42 5.48 7.69
N THR A 546 26.31 6.22 7.80
CA THR A 546 24.99 5.78 7.40
C THR A 546 24.81 5.66 5.88
N GLY A 547 25.73 6.18 5.08
CA GLY A 547 25.76 6.00 3.62
C GLY A 547 26.57 4.78 3.15
N SER A 548 27.14 4.00 4.07
CA SER A 548 27.98 2.85 3.73
C SER A 548 27.16 1.61 3.35
N PHE A 549 27.76 0.75 2.53
CA PHE A 549 27.20 -0.56 2.19
C PHE A 549 26.94 -1.44 3.44
N TYR A 550 27.87 -1.42 4.40
CA TYR A 550 27.72 -2.19 5.64
C TYR A 550 26.53 -1.72 6.48
N PHE A 551 26.28 -0.42 6.53
CA PHE A 551 25.09 0.10 7.20
C PHE A 551 23.80 -0.34 6.48
N GLY A 552 23.79 -0.33 5.14
CA GLY A 552 22.67 -0.84 4.36
C GLY A 552 22.38 -2.31 4.64
N LEU A 553 23.42 -3.15 4.76
CA LEU A 553 23.26 -4.56 5.10
C LEU A 553 22.71 -4.75 6.53
N MET A 554 23.16 -3.92 7.49
CA MET A 554 22.61 -3.92 8.85
C MET A 554 21.14 -3.47 8.89
N LEU A 555 20.79 -2.43 8.14
CA LEU A 555 19.40 -1.97 8.02
C LEU A 555 18.51 -3.08 7.44
N LEU A 556 18.94 -3.73 6.37
CA LEU A 556 18.26 -4.89 5.80
C LEU A 556 18.07 -6.00 6.84
N GLY A 557 19.14 -6.35 7.55
CA GLY A 557 19.09 -7.34 8.62
C GLY A 557 18.13 -6.99 9.75
N VAL A 558 18.11 -5.74 10.20
CA VAL A 558 17.20 -5.25 11.25
C VAL A 558 15.74 -5.30 10.76
N MET A 559 15.45 -4.89 9.53
CA MET A 559 14.10 -4.95 8.97
C MET A 559 13.61 -6.41 8.87
N ILE A 560 14.45 -7.34 8.44
CA ILE A 560 14.14 -8.77 8.40
C ILE A 560 13.91 -9.32 9.83
N LEU A 561 14.78 -9.00 10.78
CA LEU A 561 14.67 -9.48 12.16
C LEU A 561 13.37 -8.99 12.81
N VAL A 562 13.07 -7.71 12.72
CA VAL A 562 11.88 -7.14 13.35
C VAL A 562 10.62 -7.57 12.60
N GLY A 563 10.63 -7.55 11.27
CA GLY A 563 9.46 -7.85 10.43
C GLY A 563 9.18 -9.35 10.32
N LEU A 564 10.15 -10.17 9.92
CA LEU A 564 9.89 -11.57 9.60
C LEU A 564 10.05 -12.53 10.78
N LEU A 565 11.08 -12.35 11.62
CA LEU A 565 11.30 -13.28 12.73
C LEU A 565 10.21 -13.19 13.82
N SER A 566 9.59 -12.02 13.99
CA SER A 566 8.43 -11.87 14.88
C SER A 566 7.27 -12.78 14.47
N PHE A 567 7.14 -13.10 13.18
CA PHE A 567 6.04 -13.88 12.62
C PHE A 567 6.44 -15.32 12.23
N PHE A 568 7.69 -15.73 12.45
CA PHE A 568 8.19 -17.03 11.99
C PHE A 568 7.31 -18.22 12.41
N PRO A 569 6.80 -18.33 13.65
CA PRO A 569 5.94 -19.45 14.02
C PRO A 569 4.66 -19.53 13.18
N ILE A 570 4.04 -18.39 12.91
CA ILE A 570 2.79 -18.34 12.13
C ILE A 570 3.06 -18.57 10.64
N LEU A 571 4.16 -18.04 10.11
CA LEU A 571 4.58 -18.31 8.74
C LEU A 571 4.81 -19.81 8.52
N ALA A 572 5.39 -20.50 9.50
CA ALA A 572 5.60 -21.95 9.44
C ALA A 572 4.28 -22.73 9.44
N LEU A 573 3.28 -22.32 10.24
CA LEU A 573 1.99 -23.01 10.37
C LEU A 573 0.99 -22.69 9.24
N GLY A 574 1.10 -21.54 8.59
CA GLY A 574 0.25 -21.10 7.50
C GLY A 574 0.94 -21.27 6.14
N PRO A 575 1.48 -20.21 5.53
CA PRO A 575 1.91 -20.21 4.13
C PRO A 575 3.03 -21.21 3.81
N ILE A 576 3.99 -21.43 4.72
CA ILE A 576 5.07 -22.40 4.48
C ILE A 576 4.52 -23.83 4.51
N LEU A 577 3.62 -24.15 5.44
CA LEU A 577 2.98 -25.45 5.49
C LEU A 577 2.06 -25.69 4.28
N SER A 578 1.31 -24.68 3.82
CA SER A 578 0.51 -24.76 2.60
C SER A 578 1.38 -25.05 1.38
N TRP A 579 2.51 -24.37 1.28
CA TRP A 579 3.48 -24.59 0.21
C TRP A 579 4.08 -26.01 0.27
N ALA A 580 4.53 -26.46 1.46
CA ALA A 580 5.06 -27.81 1.65
C ALA A 580 4.04 -28.90 1.28
N LYS A 581 2.77 -28.75 1.67
CA LYS A 581 1.68 -29.68 1.31
C LYS A 581 1.41 -29.73 -0.19
N ALA A 582 1.49 -28.62 -0.89
CA ALA A 582 1.34 -28.60 -2.34
C ALA A 582 2.44 -29.42 -3.05
N PHE A 583 3.65 -29.45 -2.49
CA PHE A 583 4.75 -30.31 -2.98
C PHE A 583 4.59 -31.76 -2.54
N GLU A 584 4.21 -32.04 -1.31
CA GLU A 584 4.03 -33.40 -0.79
C GLU A 584 2.95 -34.15 -1.58
N GLN A 585 1.81 -33.54 -1.86
CA GLN A 585 0.76 -34.11 -2.69
C GLN A 585 1.26 -34.46 -4.09
N SER A 586 2.18 -33.69 -4.67
CA SER A 586 2.77 -33.99 -5.96
C SER A 586 3.70 -35.21 -5.89
N ILE A 587 4.47 -35.38 -4.82
CA ILE A 587 5.39 -36.52 -4.62
C ILE A 587 4.60 -37.83 -4.42
N TRP A 588 3.58 -37.82 -3.55
CA TRP A 588 2.77 -39.00 -3.29
C TRP A 588 1.95 -39.48 -4.49
N MET A 589 1.51 -38.57 -5.37
CA MET A 589 0.84 -38.93 -6.62
C MET A 589 1.77 -39.51 -7.69
N VAL A 590 3.05 -39.17 -7.67
CA VAL A 590 4.06 -39.74 -8.61
C VAL A 590 4.51 -41.11 -8.16
N ILE A 591 4.41 -41.46 -6.87
CA ILE A 591 4.80 -42.76 -6.30
C ILE A 591 3.66 -43.78 -6.38
N ARG A 592 2.43 -43.38 -6.61
CA ARG A 592 1.28 -44.25 -6.90
C ARG A 592 1.07 -44.43 -8.39
#